data_0cc2f41b4c02e7d31d68aec5cd6a7d74
#
_entry.id   0cc2f41b4c02e7d31d68aec5cd6a7d74
#
_cell.length_a   1.000
_cell.length_b   1.000
_cell.length_c   1.000
_cell.angle_alpha   90.00
_cell.angle_beta   90.00
_cell.angle_gamma   90.00
#
_symmetry.space_group_name_H-M   'P 1'
#
loop_
_entity.id
_entity.type
_entity.pdbx_description
1 polymer ?
#
loop_
_entity_poly.entity_id
_entity_poly.type
_entity_poly.pdbx_seq_one_letter_code
_entity_poly.pdbx_strand_id
1 'polypeptide(L)'
;MSLLCNNGAHKLRFAALILGAALAHRAEAVPVLNVCIDQASPTAAMDARVAGAAARTQGYAVKLVEFLGYGKGGDGLAPKRFAKLAQSDCELVMGFPVDLSDPNLPPEVEATAAYASTGFVLVRRGGSKPVSLNELPAGSEVGIAQLDTYAGLLYGTHPNIVMHVYPTDSLMLEDLEAHHIAAALGWQPSIESYATAHPSQPSLQVRLVSGKHMLWNLVALYVSQSQGAASLFEKGLEQLQSSGQLARLIQPFRSAAASATEPGSARWPAAHLQWAYTRNVDVGRLLEVADMKANSARSQRAPPALYTADQAQQGLVAYSQYCAMCHGPLLEGQAGGYSGPALKGAEFADPSYNFHINEIFNFVAKLMPAATPGSLTREQDVVIMAYLLQQNGYPTGTQALSYEQAEKSRVPLRYYGK
;
A
#
# COMPACT_ATOMS: atom_id res chain seq x y z
N MET A 1 72.23 91.38 -0.14
CA MET A 1 71.41 91.80 1.08
C MET A 1 70.17 91.02 1.06
N SER A 2 69.82 90.53 2.17
CA SER A 2 68.63 89.77 2.54
C SER A 2 68.59 88.26 2.22
N LEU A 3 68.77 87.59 3.29
CA LEU A 3 68.53 86.18 3.55
C LEU A 3 67.07 85.87 3.62
N LEU A 4 66.64 84.66 3.14
CA LEU A 4 65.45 84.07 3.61
C LEU A 4 65.72 82.58 3.80
N CYS A 5 65.56 82.14 5.09
CA CYS A 5 65.49 80.80 5.53
C CYS A 5 64.18 80.13 5.07
N ASN A 6 64.25 78.93 4.62
CA ASN A 6 63.08 78.14 4.38
C ASN A 6 63.17 76.82 5.17
N ASN A 7 62.32 76.73 6.22
CA ASN A 7 62.14 75.53 7.04
C ASN A 7 61.26 74.52 6.35
N GLY A 8 61.81 73.37 6.00
CA GLY A 8 61.06 72.25 5.50
C GLY A 8 60.51 71.40 6.64
N ALA A 9 59.19 71.33 6.76
CA ALA A 9 58.52 70.42 7.69
C ALA A 9 58.19 69.11 6.99
N HIS A 10 58.85 68.06 7.42
CA HIS A 10 58.50 66.70 7.02
C HIS A 10 57.18 66.27 7.63
N LYS A 11 56.15 66.10 6.82
CA LYS A 11 54.92 65.42 7.20
C LYS A 11 55.07 63.96 6.97
N LEU A 12 55.25 63.14 8.02
CA LEU A 12 55.06 61.69 7.99
C LEU A 12 53.56 61.41 7.78
N ARG A 13 53.24 60.80 6.67
CA ARG A 13 51.93 60.23 6.45
C ARG A 13 51.95 58.76 6.93
N PHE A 14 51.30 58.47 8.07
CA PHE A 14 50.97 57.11 8.47
C PHE A 14 49.84 56.60 7.56
N ALA A 15 50.13 55.67 6.68
CA ALA A 15 49.14 54.91 5.95
C ALA A 15 48.68 53.78 6.85
N ALA A 16 47.52 53.87 7.44
CA ALA A 16 46.86 52.76 8.15
C ALA A 16 46.34 51.78 7.08
N LEU A 17 47.00 50.63 6.94
CA LEU A 17 46.49 49.48 6.17
C LEU A 17 45.36 48.85 7.02
N ILE A 18 44.11 49.11 6.68
CA ILE A 18 42.96 48.33 7.16
C ILE A 18 42.93 47.02 6.36
N LEU A 19 43.49 45.96 6.91
CA LEU A 19 43.24 44.60 6.41
C LEU A 19 41.78 44.27 6.73
N GLY A 20 40.88 44.49 5.79
CA GLY A 20 39.55 43.96 5.79
C GLY A 20 39.61 42.46 5.54
N ALA A 21 39.58 41.63 6.59
CA ALA A 21 39.33 40.22 6.50
C ALA A 21 37.87 40.04 6.07
N ALA A 22 37.65 39.92 4.75
CA ALA A 22 36.40 39.45 4.21
C ALA A 22 36.22 37.98 4.66
N LEU A 23 35.48 37.77 5.73
CA LEU A 23 34.94 36.46 6.06
C LEU A 23 34.01 36.05 4.91
N ALA A 24 34.58 35.37 3.91
CA ALA A 24 33.80 34.64 2.92
C ALA A 24 33.05 33.57 3.72
N HIS A 25 31.81 33.83 4.07
CA HIS A 25 30.89 32.77 4.48
C HIS A 25 30.77 31.86 3.28
N ARG A 26 31.49 30.75 3.29
CA ARG A 26 31.16 29.61 2.42
C ARG A 26 29.72 29.23 2.79
N ALA A 27 28.80 29.53 1.91
CA ALA A 27 27.47 28.94 2.00
C ALA A 27 27.67 27.44 1.98
N GLU A 28 27.58 26.79 3.13
CA GLU A 28 27.54 25.33 3.17
C GLU A 28 26.37 24.90 2.32
N ALA A 29 26.63 24.01 1.35
CA ALA A 29 25.58 23.47 0.52
C ALA A 29 24.58 22.76 1.43
N VAL A 30 23.29 23.11 1.30
CA VAL A 30 22.23 22.46 2.06
C VAL A 30 22.27 20.96 1.73
N PRO A 31 22.39 20.08 2.74
CA PRO A 31 22.43 18.65 2.50
C PRO A 31 21.10 18.17 1.88
N VAL A 32 21.18 17.19 1.00
CA VAL A 32 20.05 16.70 0.20
C VAL A 32 19.70 15.28 0.61
N LEU A 33 18.43 15.05 0.85
CA LEU A 33 17.85 13.75 1.14
C LEU A 33 17.16 13.21 -0.12
N ASN A 34 17.53 12.01 -0.59
CA ASN A 34 16.88 11.36 -1.73
C ASN A 34 15.65 10.59 -1.25
N VAL A 35 14.48 10.98 -1.74
CA VAL A 35 13.19 10.42 -1.32
C VAL A 35 12.43 9.89 -2.54
N CYS A 36 12.14 8.60 -2.55
CA CYS A 36 11.31 7.96 -3.57
C CYS A 36 9.83 8.19 -3.30
N ILE A 37 9.10 8.55 -4.36
CA ILE A 37 7.65 8.72 -4.33
C ILE A 37 7.01 8.06 -5.55
N ASP A 38 5.99 7.25 -5.30
CA ASP A 38 5.17 6.69 -6.37
C ASP A 38 4.21 7.74 -6.93
N GLN A 39 4.46 8.19 -8.15
CA GLN A 39 3.64 9.19 -8.82
C GLN A 39 2.21 8.73 -9.11
N ALA A 40 1.99 7.43 -9.26
CA ALA A 40 0.67 6.88 -9.47
C ALA A 40 -0.12 6.67 -8.16
N SER A 41 0.55 6.81 -7.00
CA SER A 41 -0.13 6.71 -5.70
C SER A 41 -1.11 7.87 -5.49
N PRO A 42 -2.33 7.62 -5.02
CA PRO A 42 -3.25 8.68 -4.62
C PRO A 42 -2.71 9.56 -3.48
N THR A 43 -1.67 9.12 -2.77
CA THR A 43 -1.00 9.90 -1.71
C THR A 43 0.24 10.67 -2.19
N ALA A 44 0.69 10.52 -3.43
CA ALA A 44 1.95 11.06 -3.94
C ALA A 44 2.19 12.54 -3.60
N ALA A 45 1.20 13.38 -3.84
CA ALA A 45 1.31 14.81 -3.54
C ALA A 45 1.41 15.10 -2.03
N MET A 46 0.72 14.32 -1.19
CA MET A 46 0.82 14.39 0.27
C MET A 46 2.20 13.93 0.74
N ASP A 47 2.67 12.80 0.23
CA ASP A 47 3.97 12.22 0.58
C ASP A 47 5.11 13.19 0.28
N ALA A 48 5.07 13.85 -0.90
CA ALA A 48 6.02 14.88 -1.27
C ALA A 48 5.99 16.09 -0.32
N ARG A 49 4.79 16.56 0.05
CA ARG A 49 4.64 17.68 1.00
C ARG A 49 5.20 17.34 2.38
N VAL A 50 4.87 16.15 2.89
CA VAL A 50 5.33 15.68 4.21
C VAL A 50 6.84 15.52 4.21
N ALA A 51 7.41 14.81 3.23
CA ALA A 51 8.85 14.61 3.10
C ALA A 51 9.62 15.95 3.05
N GLY A 52 9.18 16.85 2.16
CA GLY A 52 9.81 18.16 2.03
C GLY A 52 9.67 19.04 3.28
N ALA A 53 8.55 18.99 3.97
CA ALA A 53 8.36 19.76 5.21
C ALA A 53 9.22 19.19 6.34
N ALA A 54 9.21 17.89 6.57
CA ALA A 54 10.00 17.23 7.62
C ALA A 54 11.51 17.48 7.43
N ALA A 55 12.04 17.33 6.21
CA ALA A 55 13.43 17.58 5.92
C ALA A 55 13.82 19.04 6.17
N ARG A 56 12.99 20.00 5.73
CA ARG A 56 13.26 21.44 5.96
C ARG A 56 13.33 21.82 7.43
N THR A 57 12.56 21.19 8.31
CA THR A 57 12.67 21.47 9.75
C THR A 57 14.04 21.09 10.31
N GLN A 58 14.76 20.20 9.64
CA GLN A 58 16.09 19.72 10.01
C GLN A 58 17.21 20.35 9.17
N GLY A 59 16.90 21.36 8.33
CA GLY A 59 17.88 22.04 7.50
C GLY A 59 18.30 21.28 6.24
N TYR A 60 17.50 20.31 5.78
CA TYR A 60 17.76 19.52 4.57
C TYR A 60 16.84 19.91 3.42
N ALA A 61 17.34 19.79 2.20
CA ALA A 61 16.55 19.79 0.98
C ALA A 61 16.15 18.36 0.64
N VAL A 62 15.06 18.20 -0.11
CA VAL A 62 14.63 16.89 -0.64
C VAL A 62 14.84 16.88 -2.14
N LYS A 63 15.45 15.81 -2.63
CA LYS A 63 15.43 15.44 -4.04
C LYS A 63 14.43 14.31 -4.20
N LEU A 64 13.33 14.60 -4.87
CA LEU A 64 12.32 13.59 -5.18
C LEU A 64 12.82 12.70 -6.32
N VAL A 65 12.79 11.40 -6.10
CA VAL A 65 13.02 10.37 -7.11
C VAL A 65 11.65 9.76 -7.41
N GLU A 66 11.15 10.09 -8.58
CA GLU A 66 9.81 9.70 -8.99
C GLU A 66 9.85 8.33 -9.67
N PHE A 67 8.91 7.45 -9.30
CA PHE A 67 8.72 6.17 -9.96
C PHE A 67 7.23 5.90 -10.17
N LEU A 68 6.92 4.98 -11.06
CA LEU A 68 5.57 4.50 -11.30
C LEU A 68 5.46 3.10 -10.73
N GLY A 69 4.84 3.00 -9.57
CA GLY A 69 4.70 1.76 -8.84
C GLY A 69 3.34 1.11 -8.98
N TYR A 70 2.31 1.94 -9.07
CA TYR A 70 1.01 1.46 -9.48
C TYR A 70 1.06 1.09 -10.95
N GLY A 71 0.86 -0.18 -11.26
CA GLY A 71 0.66 -0.61 -12.63
C GLY A 71 -0.53 0.13 -13.24
N LYS A 72 -0.69 0.06 -14.57
CA LYS A 72 -1.80 0.70 -15.28
C LYS A 72 -3.21 0.29 -14.78
N GLY A 73 -3.30 -0.70 -13.88
CA GLY A 73 -4.52 -1.21 -13.28
C GLY A 73 -4.80 -0.79 -11.83
N GLY A 74 -3.96 0.02 -11.19
CA GLY A 74 -4.20 0.46 -9.80
C GLY A 74 -3.79 -0.52 -8.71
N ASP A 75 -3.02 -1.56 -9.03
CA ASP A 75 -2.72 -2.69 -8.13
C ASP A 75 -1.70 -2.42 -7.02
N GLY A 76 -1.23 -1.19 -6.93
CA GLY A 76 -0.18 -0.86 -5.98
C GLY A 76 1.17 -1.50 -6.32
N LEU A 77 2.19 -1.07 -5.62
CA LEU A 77 3.53 -1.60 -5.75
C LEU A 77 3.68 -2.85 -4.88
N ALA A 78 4.13 -3.96 -5.46
CA ALA A 78 4.45 -5.14 -4.68
C ALA A 78 5.46 -4.82 -3.57
N PRO A 79 5.27 -5.32 -2.33
CA PRO A 79 6.16 -5.02 -1.20
C PRO A 79 7.66 -5.19 -1.48
N LYS A 80 8.03 -6.23 -2.25
CA LYS A 80 9.42 -6.46 -2.69
C LYS A 80 10.01 -5.33 -3.54
N ARG A 81 9.18 -4.62 -4.30
CA ARG A 81 9.65 -3.52 -5.14
C ARG A 81 9.90 -2.26 -4.32
N PHE A 82 9.08 -1.99 -3.29
CA PHE A 82 9.38 -0.97 -2.28
C PHE A 82 10.72 -1.24 -1.59
N ALA A 83 10.94 -2.48 -1.15
CA ALA A 83 12.21 -2.88 -0.54
C ALA A 83 13.39 -2.65 -1.48
N LYS A 84 13.27 -3.01 -2.75
CA LYS A 84 14.32 -2.80 -3.76
C LYS A 84 14.64 -1.32 -3.96
N LEU A 85 13.65 -0.44 -3.98
CA LEU A 85 13.87 1.02 -4.09
C LEU A 85 14.62 1.58 -2.88
N ALA A 86 14.26 1.13 -1.67
CA ALA A 86 14.97 1.50 -0.45
C ALA A 86 16.42 0.98 -0.41
N GLN A 87 16.72 -0.12 -1.10
CA GLN A 87 18.06 -0.71 -1.19
C GLN A 87 18.95 -0.05 -2.26
N SER A 88 18.37 0.65 -3.24
CA SER A 88 19.13 1.11 -4.42
C SER A 88 19.28 2.63 -4.50
N ASP A 89 18.18 3.35 -4.60
CA ASP A 89 18.22 4.72 -5.12
C ASP A 89 17.80 5.78 -4.09
N CYS A 90 17.14 5.38 -3.01
CA CYS A 90 16.50 6.28 -2.08
C CYS A 90 16.84 5.99 -0.64
N GLU A 91 17.07 7.03 0.11
CA GLU A 91 17.25 6.93 1.57
C GLU A 91 15.92 6.67 2.27
N LEU A 92 14.83 7.16 1.69
CA LEU A 92 13.46 6.92 2.15
C LEU A 92 12.55 6.61 0.95
N VAL A 93 11.64 5.66 1.11
CA VAL A 93 10.55 5.37 0.15
C VAL A 93 9.22 5.64 0.84
N MET A 94 8.53 6.69 0.41
CA MET A 94 7.28 7.14 1.04
C MET A 94 6.07 6.33 0.59
N GLY A 95 4.98 6.43 1.36
CA GLY A 95 3.66 5.92 0.94
C GLY A 95 3.45 4.44 1.17
N PHE A 96 4.30 3.76 1.94
CA PHE A 96 4.09 2.35 2.23
C PHE A 96 2.98 2.16 3.27
N PRO A 97 1.91 1.41 2.93
CA PRO A 97 0.83 1.13 3.86
C PRO A 97 1.15 -0.05 4.76
N VAL A 98 1.03 0.13 6.06
CA VAL A 98 1.18 -0.91 7.09
C VAL A 98 -0.16 -1.17 7.74
N ASP A 99 -0.63 -2.40 7.66
CA ASP A 99 -1.86 -2.86 8.30
C ASP A 99 -1.71 -2.87 9.82
N LEU A 100 -2.59 -2.18 10.53
CA LEU A 100 -2.55 -2.14 12.01
C LEU A 100 -2.92 -3.47 12.68
N SER A 101 -3.64 -4.33 11.95
CA SER A 101 -4.04 -5.65 12.46
C SER A 101 -2.98 -6.73 12.24
N ASP A 102 -2.10 -6.50 11.27
CA ASP A 102 -1.03 -7.42 10.88
C ASP A 102 0.14 -6.64 10.28
N PRO A 103 0.96 -5.97 11.14
CA PRO A 103 2.02 -5.06 10.71
C PRO A 103 3.22 -5.82 10.14
N ASN A 104 3.12 -6.23 8.88
CA ASN A 104 4.20 -6.88 8.15
C ASN A 104 4.97 -5.87 7.29
N LEU A 105 6.30 -5.96 7.32
CA LEU A 105 7.19 -5.22 6.45
C LEU A 105 7.86 -6.19 5.46
N PRO A 106 8.24 -5.69 4.27
CA PRO A 106 9.10 -6.47 3.38
C PRO A 106 10.42 -6.83 4.07
N PRO A 107 11.06 -7.95 3.71
CA PRO A 107 12.34 -8.33 4.30
C PRO A 107 13.42 -7.26 4.02
N GLU A 108 14.36 -7.13 4.94
CA GLU A 108 15.56 -6.26 4.86
C GLU A 108 15.25 -4.75 4.80
N VAL A 109 14.05 -4.32 5.15
CA VAL A 109 13.70 -2.91 5.32
C VAL A 109 13.09 -2.64 6.68
N GLU A 110 13.20 -1.40 7.11
CA GLU A 110 12.62 -0.85 8.32
C GLU A 110 11.62 0.24 7.95
N ALA A 111 10.75 0.61 8.87
CA ALA A 111 9.78 1.67 8.67
C ALA A 111 9.98 2.80 9.67
N THR A 112 9.76 4.03 9.23
CA THR A 112 9.72 5.21 10.11
C THR A 112 8.44 5.23 10.95
N ALA A 113 8.36 6.16 11.89
CA ALA A 113 7.08 6.52 12.50
C ALA A 113 6.04 6.88 11.43
N ALA A 114 4.78 6.54 11.69
CA ALA A 114 3.69 6.83 10.77
C ALA A 114 3.45 8.34 10.68
N TYR A 115 3.33 8.86 9.46
CA TYR A 115 3.01 10.27 9.23
C TYR A 115 1.53 10.51 8.92
N ALA A 116 0.79 9.48 8.53
CA ALA A 116 -0.65 9.52 8.34
C ALA A 116 -1.27 8.17 8.71
N SER A 117 -2.55 8.18 9.05
CA SER A 117 -3.36 6.98 9.20
C SER A 117 -4.51 7.03 8.20
N THR A 118 -4.84 5.91 7.62
CA THR A 118 -5.86 5.75 6.59
C THR A 118 -6.56 4.40 6.75
N GLY A 119 -7.38 4.01 5.79
CA GLY A 119 -8.05 2.72 5.83
C GLY A 119 -9.14 2.60 4.79
N PHE A 120 -9.93 1.54 4.92
CA PHE A 120 -11.11 1.37 4.10
C PHE A 120 -12.28 2.21 4.64
N VAL A 121 -13.03 2.79 3.75
CA VAL A 121 -14.13 3.69 4.06
C VAL A 121 -15.40 3.26 3.37
N LEU A 122 -16.50 3.38 4.09
CA LEU A 122 -17.83 3.36 3.50
C LEU A 122 -18.17 4.77 3.03
N VAL A 123 -18.49 4.87 1.76
CA VAL A 123 -18.78 6.12 1.07
C VAL A 123 -20.26 6.17 0.72
N ARG A 124 -20.89 7.30 0.97
CA ARG A 124 -22.26 7.59 0.56
C ARG A 124 -22.34 8.98 -0.02
N ARG A 125 -23.41 9.25 -0.76
CA ARG A 125 -23.67 10.59 -1.28
C ARG A 125 -23.88 11.60 -0.15
N GLY A 126 -23.50 12.83 -0.40
CA GLY A 126 -23.75 13.96 0.48
C GLY A 126 -25.23 14.10 0.83
N GLY A 127 -25.51 14.54 2.06
CA GLY A 127 -26.86 14.62 2.58
C GLY A 127 -27.45 13.30 3.10
N SER A 128 -26.81 12.16 2.84
CA SER A 128 -27.20 10.88 3.43
C SER A 128 -26.83 10.83 4.91
N LYS A 129 -27.64 10.13 5.73
CA LYS A 129 -27.26 9.90 7.13
C LYS A 129 -26.02 8.99 7.20
N PRO A 130 -24.97 9.35 7.96
CA PRO A 130 -23.83 8.48 8.16
C PRO A 130 -24.28 7.17 8.83
N VAL A 131 -23.97 6.05 8.21
CA VAL A 131 -24.29 4.71 8.73
C VAL A 131 -23.03 3.84 8.65
N SER A 132 -22.98 2.80 9.46
CA SER A 132 -21.99 1.73 9.33
C SER A 132 -22.48 0.70 8.29
N LEU A 133 -21.58 -0.19 7.88
CA LEU A 133 -21.93 -1.26 6.95
C LEU A 133 -23.07 -2.14 7.50
N ASN A 134 -23.08 -2.39 8.82
CA ASN A 134 -24.13 -3.16 9.50
C ASN A 134 -25.50 -2.46 9.59
N GLU A 135 -25.51 -1.13 9.42
CA GLU A 135 -26.73 -0.32 9.47
C GLU A 135 -27.35 -0.11 8.09
N LEU A 136 -26.74 -0.62 7.03
CA LEU A 136 -27.33 -0.60 5.71
C LEU A 136 -28.55 -1.53 5.67
N PRO A 137 -29.66 -1.12 5.03
CA PRO A 137 -30.81 -1.98 4.83
C PRO A 137 -30.43 -3.29 4.12
N ALA A 138 -31.12 -4.37 4.45
CA ALA A 138 -30.92 -5.63 3.74
C ALA A 138 -31.22 -5.47 2.25
N GLY A 139 -30.37 -6.04 1.41
CA GLY A 139 -30.44 -5.88 -0.05
C GLY A 139 -29.82 -4.58 -0.58
N SER A 140 -29.18 -3.77 0.28
CA SER A 140 -28.46 -2.58 -0.20
C SER A 140 -27.36 -2.98 -1.16
N GLU A 141 -27.33 -2.30 -2.30
CA GLU A 141 -26.29 -2.46 -3.31
C GLU A 141 -25.05 -1.64 -2.93
N VAL A 142 -23.90 -2.32 -2.77
CA VAL A 142 -22.63 -1.74 -2.34
C VAL A 142 -21.56 -2.03 -3.39
N GLY A 143 -20.97 -0.96 -3.93
CA GLY A 143 -19.84 -1.07 -4.86
C GLY A 143 -18.52 -1.31 -4.15
N ILE A 144 -17.64 -2.09 -4.78
CA ILE A 144 -16.22 -2.21 -4.46
C ILE A 144 -15.39 -2.12 -5.74
N ALA A 145 -14.16 -1.60 -5.65
CA ALA A 145 -13.23 -1.70 -6.77
C ALA A 145 -12.62 -3.12 -6.83
N GLN A 146 -12.34 -3.58 -8.05
CA GLN A 146 -11.92 -4.96 -8.36
C GLN A 146 -10.69 -5.43 -7.55
N LEU A 147 -9.81 -4.53 -7.15
CA LEU A 147 -8.54 -4.86 -6.50
C LEU A 147 -8.57 -4.66 -4.98
N ASP A 148 -9.69 -4.21 -4.44
CA ASP A 148 -9.86 -4.05 -3.00
C ASP A 148 -10.16 -5.40 -2.33
N THR A 149 -9.14 -6.27 -2.27
CA THR A 149 -9.25 -7.61 -1.69
C THR A 149 -9.87 -7.60 -0.29
N TYR A 150 -9.47 -6.64 0.55
CA TYR A 150 -10.00 -6.50 1.90
C TYR A 150 -11.44 -6.02 1.93
N ALA A 151 -11.85 -5.17 1.00
CA ALA A 151 -13.24 -4.79 0.82
C ALA A 151 -14.11 -6.01 0.45
N GLY A 152 -13.59 -6.88 -0.43
CA GLY A 152 -14.22 -8.15 -0.78
C GLY A 152 -14.36 -9.12 0.40
N LEU A 153 -13.39 -9.16 1.31
CA LEU A 153 -13.47 -10.00 2.52
C LEU A 153 -14.58 -9.57 3.47
N LEU A 154 -14.89 -8.26 3.53
CA LEU A 154 -16.02 -7.76 4.34
C LEU A 154 -17.36 -8.29 3.86
N TYR A 155 -17.53 -8.52 2.57
CA TYR A 155 -18.76 -9.10 2.03
C TYR A 155 -19.09 -10.45 2.66
N GLY A 156 -18.09 -11.30 2.86
CA GLY A 156 -18.27 -12.60 3.51
C GLY A 156 -18.85 -12.52 4.94
N THR A 157 -18.69 -11.38 5.60
CA THR A 157 -19.20 -11.11 6.96
C THR A 157 -20.51 -10.32 6.98
N HIS A 158 -20.97 -9.84 5.81
CA HIS A 158 -22.16 -9.00 5.64
C HIS A 158 -23.10 -9.58 4.57
N PRO A 159 -23.72 -10.75 4.79
CA PRO A 159 -24.50 -11.47 3.76
C PRO A 159 -25.79 -10.73 3.36
N ASN A 160 -26.16 -9.68 4.07
CA ASN A 160 -27.39 -8.91 3.82
C ASN A 160 -27.24 -7.80 2.76
N ILE A 161 -26.02 -7.56 2.24
CA ILE A 161 -25.78 -6.59 1.18
C ILE A 161 -25.54 -7.28 -0.15
N VAL A 162 -25.84 -6.60 -1.24
CA VAL A 162 -25.54 -7.04 -2.61
C VAL A 162 -24.28 -6.30 -3.06
N MET A 163 -23.23 -7.04 -3.40
CA MET A 163 -21.97 -6.44 -3.81
C MET A 163 -21.86 -6.32 -5.33
N HIS A 164 -21.46 -5.14 -5.79
CA HIS A 164 -21.13 -4.85 -7.17
C HIS A 164 -19.64 -4.55 -7.29
N VAL A 165 -18.96 -5.26 -8.19
CA VAL A 165 -17.52 -5.10 -8.41
C VAL A 165 -17.28 -4.21 -9.63
N TYR A 166 -16.51 -3.15 -9.45
CA TYR A 166 -16.19 -2.17 -10.48
C TYR A 166 -14.72 -2.31 -10.91
N PRO A 167 -14.41 -2.04 -12.18
CA PRO A 167 -13.02 -2.05 -12.65
C PRO A 167 -12.13 -1.00 -11.97
N THR A 168 -12.70 0.12 -11.55
CA THR A 168 -11.98 1.23 -10.92
C THR A 168 -12.84 1.93 -9.86
N ASP A 169 -12.19 2.61 -8.90
CA ASP A 169 -12.86 3.48 -7.94
C ASP A 169 -13.70 4.57 -8.62
N SER A 170 -13.23 5.14 -9.75
CA SER A 170 -13.95 6.19 -10.47
C SER A 170 -15.30 5.71 -10.96
N LEU A 171 -15.37 4.58 -11.66
CA LEU A 171 -16.63 4.00 -12.14
C LEU A 171 -17.58 3.64 -10.99
N MET A 172 -17.05 3.12 -9.89
CA MET A 172 -17.81 2.83 -8.69
C MET A 172 -18.43 4.11 -8.09
N LEU A 173 -17.66 5.18 -8.02
CA LEU A 173 -18.13 6.45 -7.46
C LEU A 173 -19.09 7.18 -8.40
N GLU A 174 -18.89 7.09 -9.72
CA GLU A 174 -19.87 7.58 -10.71
C GLU A 174 -21.23 6.89 -10.55
N ASP A 175 -21.26 5.57 -10.37
CA ASP A 175 -22.49 4.81 -10.12
C ASP A 175 -23.11 5.13 -8.76
N LEU A 176 -22.29 5.41 -7.74
CA LEU A 176 -22.79 5.91 -6.46
C LEU A 176 -23.50 7.26 -6.63
N GLU A 177 -22.91 8.17 -7.40
CA GLU A 177 -23.49 9.49 -7.68
C GLU A 177 -24.75 9.40 -8.55
N ALA A 178 -24.75 8.51 -9.54
CA ALA A 178 -25.90 8.22 -10.39
C ALA A 178 -27.07 7.51 -9.68
N HIS A 179 -26.93 7.17 -8.41
CA HIS A 179 -27.93 6.43 -7.61
C HIS A 179 -28.14 4.96 -8.01
N HIS A 180 -27.18 4.37 -8.72
CA HIS A 180 -27.26 2.96 -9.08
C HIS A 180 -26.87 2.05 -7.92
N ILE A 181 -26.02 2.51 -7.00
CA ILE A 181 -25.67 1.82 -5.77
C ILE A 181 -25.95 2.70 -4.54
N ALA A 182 -26.20 2.07 -3.40
CA ALA A 182 -26.55 2.74 -2.15
C ALA A 182 -25.33 3.27 -1.39
N ALA A 183 -24.20 2.59 -1.54
CA ALA A 183 -22.92 2.91 -0.91
C ALA A 183 -21.77 2.35 -1.74
N ALA A 184 -20.56 2.85 -1.50
CA ALA A 184 -19.32 2.30 -2.01
C ALA A 184 -18.37 1.99 -0.86
N LEU A 185 -17.56 0.96 -1.00
CA LEU A 185 -16.53 0.57 -0.04
C LEU A 185 -15.19 0.61 -0.77
N GLY A 186 -14.28 1.47 -0.34
CA GLY A 186 -13.01 1.65 -1.04
C GLY A 186 -11.89 2.17 -0.14
N TRP A 187 -10.71 2.26 -0.72
CA TRP A 187 -9.51 2.79 -0.07
C TRP A 187 -9.60 4.30 0.08
N GLN A 188 -9.52 4.81 1.30
CA GLN A 188 -9.71 6.24 1.59
C GLN A 188 -8.88 7.17 0.70
N PRO A 189 -7.56 6.94 0.47
CA PRO A 189 -6.79 7.83 -0.40
C PRO A 189 -7.32 7.93 -1.83
N SER A 190 -7.77 6.83 -2.42
CA SER A 190 -8.37 6.82 -3.75
C SER A 190 -9.68 7.62 -3.78
N ILE A 191 -10.52 7.43 -2.76
CA ILE A 191 -11.80 8.15 -2.62
C ILE A 191 -11.57 9.66 -2.47
N GLU A 192 -10.63 10.08 -1.64
CA GLU A 192 -10.30 11.50 -1.42
C GLU A 192 -9.64 12.12 -2.68
N SER A 193 -8.84 11.34 -3.41
CA SER A 193 -8.26 11.76 -4.69
C SER A 193 -9.36 12.02 -5.73
N TYR A 194 -10.33 11.11 -5.85
CA TYR A 194 -11.49 11.29 -6.72
C TYR A 194 -12.29 12.56 -6.35
N ALA A 195 -12.63 12.72 -5.07
CA ALA A 195 -13.36 13.89 -4.59
C ALA A 195 -12.62 15.20 -4.87
N THR A 196 -11.29 15.19 -4.79
CA THR A 196 -10.44 16.36 -5.10
C THR A 196 -10.45 16.68 -6.60
N ALA A 197 -10.47 15.66 -7.45
CA ALA A 197 -10.53 15.81 -8.92
C ALA A 197 -11.92 16.26 -9.42
N HIS A 198 -12.99 16.05 -8.63
CA HIS A 198 -14.37 16.35 -8.99
C HIS A 198 -15.03 17.35 -8.01
N PRO A 199 -14.50 18.58 -7.84
CA PRO A 199 -14.97 19.52 -6.81
C PRO A 199 -16.38 20.06 -7.03
N SER A 200 -16.95 19.93 -8.23
CA SER A 200 -18.29 20.35 -8.57
C SER A 200 -19.38 19.33 -8.22
N GLN A 201 -19.00 18.16 -7.81
CA GLN A 201 -19.92 17.08 -7.44
C GLN A 201 -20.40 17.22 -5.99
N PRO A 202 -21.56 16.63 -5.64
CA PRO A 202 -22.02 16.61 -4.25
C PRO A 202 -20.97 16.02 -3.33
N SER A 203 -20.77 16.63 -2.16
CA SER A 203 -19.78 16.13 -1.20
C SER A 203 -20.08 14.69 -0.81
N LEU A 204 -19.09 13.82 -0.96
CA LEU A 204 -19.19 12.44 -0.49
C LEU A 204 -19.15 12.40 1.03
N GLN A 205 -19.95 11.54 1.63
CA GLN A 205 -19.84 11.22 3.06
C GLN A 205 -18.99 9.98 3.23
N VAL A 206 -17.88 10.16 3.92
CA VAL A 206 -16.86 9.13 4.09
C VAL A 206 -16.80 8.73 5.57
N ARG A 207 -16.91 7.45 5.86
CA ARG A 207 -16.80 6.89 7.21
C ARG A 207 -15.85 5.71 7.20
N LEU A 208 -14.84 5.73 8.07
CA LEU A 208 -13.95 4.60 8.26
C LEU A 208 -14.71 3.35 8.70
N VAL A 209 -14.35 2.23 8.11
CA VAL A 209 -14.85 0.91 8.48
C VAL A 209 -13.96 0.35 9.58
N SER A 210 -14.58 -0.17 10.63
CA SER A 210 -13.86 -0.88 11.69
C SER A 210 -13.80 -2.36 11.39
N GLY A 211 -12.69 -2.99 11.73
CA GLY A 211 -12.49 -4.42 11.56
C GLY A 211 -11.03 -4.77 11.31
N LYS A 212 -10.77 -6.05 11.22
CA LYS A 212 -9.46 -6.56 10.86
C LYS A 212 -9.11 -6.11 9.43
N HIS A 213 -7.88 -5.66 9.21
CA HIS A 213 -7.37 -5.14 7.92
C HIS A 213 -8.03 -3.85 7.40
N MET A 214 -8.81 -3.15 8.23
CA MET A 214 -9.52 -1.95 7.80
C MET A 214 -8.77 -0.66 8.08
N LEU A 215 -7.82 -0.66 9.02
CA LEU A 215 -7.04 0.52 9.40
C LEU A 215 -5.56 0.30 9.11
N TRP A 216 -4.95 1.32 8.52
CA TRP A 216 -3.58 1.27 8.03
C TRP A 216 -2.82 2.55 8.37
N ASN A 217 -1.51 2.43 8.57
CA ASN A 217 -0.61 3.55 8.69
C ASN A 217 0.20 3.74 7.41
N LEU A 218 0.46 4.99 7.04
CA LEU A 218 1.42 5.33 5.98
C LEU A 218 2.76 5.68 6.61
N VAL A 219 3.80 4.99 6.17
CA VAL A 219 5.17 5.10 6.66
C VAL A 219 6.13 5.32 5.50
N ALA A 220 7.37 5.74 5.83
CA ALA A 220 8.47 5.63 4.87
C ALA A 220 9.30 4.39 5.18
N LEU A 221 9.67 3.63 4.13
CA LEU A 221 10.60 2.51 4.26
C LEU A 221 12.04 2.98 4.06
N TYR A 222 12.97 2.35 4.76
CA TYR A 222 14.40 2.58 4.65
C TYR A 222 15.18 1.29 4.93
N VAL A 223 16.47 1.29 4.61
CA VAL A 223 17.41 0.22 4.99
C VAL A 223 18.35 0.71 6.08
N SER A 224 18.99 -0.21 6.82
CA SER A 224 19.87 0.14 7.95
C SER A 224 20.94 1.17 7.61
N GLN A 225 21.45 1.20 6.37
CA GLN A 225 22.42 2.21 5.90
C GLN A 225 21.83 3.63 5.87
N SER A 226 20.50 3.76 5.72
CA SER A 226 19.76 5.03 5.69
C SER A 226 19.17 5.40 7.06
N GLN A 227 19.56 4.74 8.15
CA GLN A 227 19.08 5.00 9.50
C GLN A 227 19.22 6.49 9.90
N GLY A 228 20.30 7.14 9.47
CA GLY A 228 20.52 8.58 9.72
C GLY A 228 19.45 9.44 9.07
N ALA A 229 19.08 9.14 7.82
CA ALA A 229 18.01 9.80 7.08
C ALA A 229 16.64 9.56 7.72
N ALA A 230 16.36 8.33 8.12
CA ALA A 230 15.12 7.97 8.82
C ALA A 230 14.97 8.73 10.15
N SER A 231 16.02 8.73 10.98
CA SER A 231 16.02 9.47 12.27
C SER A 231 15.83 10.99 12.09
N LEU A 232 16.41 11.56 11.04
CA LEU A 232 16.24 12.95 10.69
C LEU A 232 14.80 13.25 10.26
N PHE A 233 14.23 12.40 9.43
CA PHE A 233 12.84 12.51 9.00
C PHE A 233 11.87 12.41 10.19
N GLU A 234 12.06 11.46 11.10
CA GLU A 234 11.25 11.28 12.30
C GLU A 234 11.28 12.50 13.23
N LYS A 235 12.47 13.08 13.46
CA LYS A 235 12.59 14.35 14.22
C LYS A 235 11.81 15.47 13.52
N GLY A 236 11.86 15.52 12.19
CA GLY A 236 11.08 16.45 11.41
C GLY A 236 9.57 16.24 11.58
N LEU A 237 9.10 15.00 11.57
CA LEU A 237 7.71 14.65 11.81
C LEU A 237 7.26 15.08 13.22
N GLU A 238 8.08 14.84 14.26
CA GLU A 238 7.79 15.26 15.62
C GLU A 238 7.60 16.80 15.74
N GLN A 239 8.44 17.57 15.05
CA GLN A 239 8.32 19.03 15.00
C GLN A 239 7.06 19.48 14.26
N LEU A 240 6.74 18.83 13.13
CA LEU A 240 5.52 19.12 12.39
C LEU A 240 4.27 18.75 13.18
N GLN A 241 4.31 17.67 13.95
CA GLN A 241 3.23 17.24 14.81
C GLN A 241 3.02 18.20 15.98
N SER A 242 4.08 18.56 16.70
CA SER A 242 4.02 19.47 17.85
C SER A 242 3.53 20.87 17.48
N SER A 243 3.86 21.34 16.26
CA SER A 243 3.40 22.62 15.72
C SER A 243 2.00 22.56 15.08
N GLY A 244 1.36 21.40 15.00
CA GLY A 244 0.10 21.19 14.29
C GLY A 244 0.19 21.31 12.77
N GLN A 245 1.40 21.41 12.22
CA GLN A 245 1.59 21.52 10.77
C GLN A 245 1.33 20.20 10.05
N LEU A 246 1.68 19.06 10.67
CA LEU A 246 1.48 17.74 10.08
C LEU A 246 0.01 17.53 9.69
N ALA A 247 -0.92 17.87 10.59
CA ALA A 247 -2.35 17.73 10.33
C ALA A 247 -2.84 18.50 9.09
N ARG A 248 -2.19 19.64 8.76
CA ARG A 248 -2.49 20.40 7.54
C ARG A 248 -1.87 19.80 6.28
N LEU A 249 -0.67 19.24 6.43
CA LEU A 249 0.07 18.66 5.30
C LEU A 249 -0.56 17.38 4.78
N ILE A 250 -1.19 16.59 5.66
CA ILE A 250 -1.83 15.33 5.28
C ILE A 250 -3.24 15.50 4.69
N GLN A 251 -3.78 16.73 4.64
CA GLN A 251 -5.05 16.97 3.95
C GLN A 251 -4.88 16.82 2.43
N PRO A 252 -5.92 16.39 1.71
CA PRO A 252 -7.29 16.05 2.16
C PRO A 252 -7.39 14.73 2.92
N PHE A 253 -6.32 13.96 2.97
CA PHE A 253 -6.26 12.68 3.66
C PHE A 253 -6.25 12.94 5.17
N ARG A 254 -7.39 12.79 5.81
CA ARG A 254 -7.52 12.96 7.26
C ARG A 254 -7.01 11.71 7.96
N SER A 255 -6.24 11.89 9.02
CA SER A 255 -5.89 10.74 9.85
C SER A 255 -7.13 10.19 10.54
N ALA A 256 -7.31 8.88 10.51
CA ALA A 256 -8.37 8.19 11.25
C ALA A 256 -8.27 8.45 12.77
N ALA A 257 -7.09 8.70 13.28
CA ALA A 257 -6.84 9.04 14.68
C ALA A 257 -7.50 10.35 15.14
N ALA A 258 -7.85 11.27 14.24
CA ALA A 258 -8.57 12.49 14.59
C ALA A 258 -10.05 12.25 14.97
N SER A 259 -10.59 11.07 14.69
CA SER A 259 -11.97 10.67 15.02
C SER A 259 -12.07 9.75 16.22
N ALA A 260 -10.96 9.17 16.68
CA ALA A 260 -10.90 8.40 17.91
C ALA A 260 -10.54 9.36 19.05
N THR A 261 -11.55 9.77 19.81
CA THR A 261 -11.39 10.47 21.09
C THR A 261 -10.77 9.50 22.10
N GLU A 262 -9.49 9.26 22.01
CA GLU A 262 -8.66 8.72 23.08
C GLU A 262 -7.48 9.64 23.31
N PRO A 263 -7.40 10.34 24.46
CA PRO A 263 -6.24 11.13 24.80
C PRO A 263 -5.13 10.19 25.25
N GLY A 264 -4.12 10.06 24.47
CA GLY A 264 -2.90 9.32 24.88
C GLY A 264 -2.31 8.44 23.82
N SER A 265 -2.64 8.74 22.56
CA SER A 265 -2.07 7.89 21.62
C SER A 265 -1.08 8.41 20.75
N ALA A 266 -0.52 7.51 20.25
CA ALA A 266 0.25 7.44 19.03
C ALA A 266 1.62 8.10 19.08
N ARG A 267 2.32 7.96 20.15
CA ARG A 267 3.69 7.55 20.04
C ARG A 267 3.69 6.04 19.82
N TRP A 268 3.64 5.64 18.58
CA TRP A 268 4.27 4.39 18.21
C TRP A 268 5.77 4.72 18.13
N PRO A 269 6.57 4.43 19.18
CA PRO A 269 7.98 4.54 19.03
C PRO A 269 8.39 3.55 17.95
N ALA A 270 9.33 3.93 17.11
CA ALA A 270 10.00 3.00 16.18
C ALA A 270 10.41 1.70 16.89
N ALA A 271 10.70 1.77 18.18
CA ALA A 271 10.89 0.63 19.09
C ALA A 271 9.71 -0.37 19.14
N HIS A 272 8.47 0.00 18.83
CA HIS A 272 7.36 -0.96 18.84
C HIS A 272 7.17 -1.69 17.52
N LEU A 273 7.49 -1.08 16.39
CA LEU A 273 7.59 -1.81 15.12
C LEU A 273 8.81 -2.75 15.15
N GLN A 274 9.94 -2.25 15.66
CA GLN A 274 11.13 -3.06 15.93
C GLN A 274 10.86 -4.15 16.98
N TRP A 275 10.03 -3.86 17.99
CA TRP A 275 9.71 -4.80 19.06
C TRP A 275 8.69 -5.87 18.66
N ALA A 276 7.71 -5.54 17.82
CA ALA A 276 6.82 -6.54 17.22
C ALA A 276 7.60 -7.46 16.26
N TYR A 277 8.55 -6.90 15.52
CA TYR A 277 9.45 -7.65 14.64
C TYR A 277 10.47 -8.47 15.43
N THR A 278 11.12 -7.90 16.46
CA THR A 278 12.10 -8.62 17.29
C THR A 278 11.47 -9.61 18.25
N ARG A 279 10.23 -9.41 18.72
CA ARG A 279 9.53 -10.47 19.49
C ARG A 279 9.06 -11.61 18.62
N ASN A 280 8.61 -11.36 17.41
CA ASN A 280 8.39 -12.43 16.43
C ASN A 280 9.71 -13.13 16.05
N VAL A 281 10.85 -12.41 16.07
CA VAL A 281 12.17 -13.01 15.83
C VAL A 281 12.67 -13.75 17.08
N ASP A 282 12.42 -13.30 18.33
CA ASP A 282 12.92 -13.99 19.54
C ASP A 282 12.02 -15.14 20.02
N VAL A 283 10.72 -15.03 19.90
CA VAL A 283 9.80 -16.17 20.07
C VAL A 283 9.76 -17.01 18.79
N GLY A 284 9.88 -16.37 17.62
CA GLY A 284 10.07 -17.01 16.33
C GLY A 284 11.36 -17.81 16.28
N ARG A 285 12.49 -17.36 16.83
CA ARG A 285 13.76 -18.11 16.75
C ARG A 285 13.76 -19.44 17.48
N LEU A 286 12.95 -19.60 18.53
CA LEU A 286 12.74 -20.90 19.19
C LEU A 286 11.60 -21.70 18.57
N LEU A 287 10.59 -21.04 18.00
CA LEU A 287 9.53 -21.66 17.20
C LEU A 287 9.91 -21.77 15.74
N GLU A 288 10.70 -20.82 15.16
CA GLU A 288 11.22 -20.90 13.78
C GLU A 288 12.24 -22.00 13.57
N VAL A 289 13.07 -22.38 14.55
CA VAL A 289 13.91 -23.58 14.39
C VAL A 289 13.05 -24.84 14.41
N ALA A 290 11.96 -24.86 15.15
CA ALA A 290 10.98 -25.94 15.10
C ALA A 290 10.02 -25.78 13.90
N ASP A 291 9.56 -24.56 13.56
CA ASP A 291 8.69 -24.27 12.41
C ASP A 291 9.44 -24.11 11.10
N MET A 292 10.71 -23.67 11.06
CA MET A 292 11.53 -23.77 9.84
C MET A 292 11.93 -25.23 9.56
N LYS A 293 12.15 -26.05 10.57
CA LYS A 293 12.24 -27.50 10.36
C LYS A 293 10.88 -28.12 10.02
N ALA A 294 9.79 -27.64 10.59
CA ALA A 294 8.45 -28.08 10.25
C ALA A 294 7.95 -27.49 8.92
N ASN A 295 8.29 -26.24 8.57
CA ASN A 295 7.97 -25.63 7.27
C ASN A 295 8.94 -26.05 6.16
N SER A 296 10.22 -26.30 6.43
CA SER A 296 11.08 -26.97 5.45
C SER A 296 10.70 -28.44 5.26
N ALA A 297 10.24 -29.14 6.31
CA ALA A 297 9.65 -30.45 6.19
C ALA A 297 8.23 -30.44 5.58
N ARG A 298 7.44 -29.36 5.76
CA ARG A 298 6.16 -29.14 5.05
C ARG A 298 6.34 -28.65 3.63
N SER A 299 7.37 -27.85 3.34
CA SER A 299 7.74 -27.43 1.98
C SER A 299 8.32 -28.56 1.15
N GLN A 300 8.81 -29.62 1.79
CA GLN A 300 9.24 -30.88 1.14
C GLN A 300 8.09 -31.89 0.94
N ARG A 301 6.90 -31.62 1.48
CA ARG A 301 5.75 -32.46 1.21
C ARG A 301 5.22 -32.14 -0.19
N ALA A 302 5.17 -33.15 -1.04
CA ALA A 302 4.57 -33.01 -2.35
C ALA A 302 3.19 -32.34 -2.25
N PRO A 303 2.86 -31.38 -3.15
CA PRO A 303 1.57 -30.74 -3.12
C PRO A 303 0.44 -31.78 -3.23
N PRO A 304 -0.68 -31.56 -2.52
CA PRO A 304 -1.79 -32.50 -2.58
C PRO A 304 -2.41 -32.53 -3.97
N ALA A 305 -2.80 -33.72 -4.40
CA ALA A 305 -3.56 -33.93 -5.62
C ALA A 305 -5.06 -33.66 -5.33
N LEU A 306 -5.58 -32.53 -5.80
CA LEU A 306 -6.88 -32.01 -5.40
C LEU A 306 -7.94 -32.07 -6.51
N TYR A 307 -7.56 -32.32 -7.74
CA TYR A 307 -8.41 -32.24 -8.92
C TYR A 307 -8.00 -33.29 -9.94
N THR A 308 -8.88 -33.58 -10.91
CA THR A 308 -8.56 -34.50 -12.02
C THR A 308 -8.02 -33.78 -13.26
N ALA A 309 -7.29 -34.48 -14.11
CA ALA A 309 -6.79 -33.91 -15.36
C ALA A 309 -7.93 -33.39 -16.26
N ASP A 310 -9.07 -34.08 -16.29
CA ASP A 310 -10.24 -33.67 -17.06
C ASP A 310 -10.83 -32.36 -16.54
N GLN A 311 -10.86 -32.14 -15.21
CA GLN A 311 -11.31 -30.85 -14.64
C GLN A 311 -10.38 -29.72 -15.05
N ALA A 312 -9.08 -29.93 -15.01
CA ALA A 312 -8.14 -28.89 -15.44
C ALA A 312 -8.26 -28.56 -16.92
N GLN A 313 -8.50 -29.57 -17.77
CA GLN A 313 -8.73 -29.36 -19.21
C GLN A 313 -10.03 -28.58 -19.48
N GLN A 314 -11.13 -28.93 -18.80
CA GLN A 314 -12.37 -28.15 -18.84
C GLN A 314 -12.17 -26.76 -18.32
N GLY A 315 -11.35 -26.61 -17.25
CA GLY A 315 -10.99 -25.34 -16.65
C GLY A 315 -10.21 -24.42 -17.59
N LEU A 316 -9.30 -24.94 -18.40
CA LEU A 316 -8.64 -24.19 -19.47
C LEU A 316 -9.66 -23.57 -20.44
N VAL A 317 -10.67 -24.32 -20.83
CA VAL A 317 -11.73 -23.84 -21.75
C VAL A 317 -12.54 -22.71 -21.06
N ALA A 318 -13.00 -22.95 -19.84
CA ALA A 318 -13.75 -21.97 -19.08
C ALA A 318 -12.92 -20.71 -18.79
N TYR A 319 -11.65 -20.86 -18.37
CA TYR A 319 -10.72 -19.77 -18.16
C TYR A 319 -10.53 -18.92 -19.42
N SER A 320 -10.30 -19.56 -20.56
CA SER A 320 -10.13 -18.87 -21.85
C SER A 320 -11.35 -18.05 -22.24
N GLN A 321 -12.53 -18.52 -21.88
CA GLN A 321 -13.79 -17.87 -22.20
C GLN A 321 -14.11 -16.70 -21.26
N TYR A 322 -13.87 -16.84 -19.96
CA TYR A 322 -14.38 -15.92 -18.94
C TYR A 322 -13.30 -15.08 -18.26
N CYS A 323 -12.03 -15.50 -18.29
CA CYS A 323 -10.96 -14.91 -17.48
C CYS A 323 -9.81 -14.33 -18.31
N ALA A 324 -9.46 -14.98 -19.43
CA ALA A 324 -8.23 -14.66 -20.19
C ALA A 324 -8.23 -13.25 -20.78
N MET A 325 -9.39 -12.66 -21.02
CA MET A 325 -9.47 -11.28 -21.53
C MET A 325 -8.85 -10.27 -20.55
N CYS A 326 -8.98 -10.53 -19.26
CA CYS A 326 -8.44 -9.64 -18.21
C CYS A 326 -7.15 -10.16 -17.59
N HIS A 327 -7.01 -11.49 -17.43
CA HIS A 327 -5.86 -12.10 -16.74
C HIS A 327 -4.78 -12.65 -17.68
N GLY A 328 -4.96 -12.53 -18.99
CA GLY A 328 -4.07 -13.07 -20.01
C GLY A 328 -4.24 -14.57 -20.26
N PRO A 329 -3.98 -15.06 -21.51
CA PRO A 329 -4.14 -16.47 -21.86
C PRO A 329 -3.14 -17.40 -21.17
N LEU A 330 -2.01 -16.87 -20.69
CA LEU A 330 -0.98 -17.58 -19.94
C LEU A 330 -1.00 -17.28 -18.44
N LEU A 331 -2.07 -16.64 -17.93
CA LEU A 331 -2.26 -16.19 -16.55
C LEU A 331 -1.22 -15.13 -16.11
N GLU A 332 -0.62 -14.44 -17.07
CA GLU A 332 0.45 -13.45 -16.86
C GLU A 332 -0.06 -12.09 -16.35
N GLY A 333 -1.36 -11.85 -16.50
CA GLY A 333 -1.96 -10.60 -16.03
C GLY A 333 -1.29 -9.36 -16.58
N GLN A 334 -1.06 -8.37 -15.73
CA GLN A 334 -0.46 -7.09 -16.09
C GLN A 334 0.94 -7.20 -16.67
N ALA A 335 1.72 -8.20 -16.28
CA ALA A 335 3.04 -8.46 -16.87
C ALA A 335 2.96 -8.74 -18.37
N GLY A 336 1.83 -9.31 -18.84
CA GLY A 336 1.51 -9.50 -20.24
C GLY A 336 0.73 -8.34 -20.89
N GLY A 337 0.49 -7.25 -20.14
CA GLY A 337 -0.24 -6.07 -20.63
C GLY A 337 -1.77 -6.17 -20.48
N TYR A 338 -2.26 -7.11 -19.70
CA TYR A 338 -3.69 -7.29 -19.40
C TYR A 338 -4.13 -6.46 -18.19
N SER A 339 -5.45 -6.28 -18.00
CA SER A 339 -6.00 -5.43 -16.94
C SER A 339 -6.05 -6.11 -15.57
N GLY A 340 -6.13 -7.44 -15.52
CA GLY A 340 -6.20 -8.22 -14.28
C GLY A 340 -4.82 -8.61 -13.75
N PRO A 341 -4.71 -8.99 -12.47
CA PRO A 341 -3.47 -9.49 -11.89
C PRO A 341 -3.07 -10.85 -12.49
N ALA A 342 -1.80 -11.21 -12.32
CA ALA A 342 -1.35 -12.57 -12.63
C ALA A 342 -2.08 -13.59 -11.76
N LEU A 343 -2.42 -14.74 -12.32
CA LEU A 343 -3.05 -15.86 -11.61
C LEU A 343 -2.14 -17.09 -11.52
N LYS A 344 -0.85 -16.88 -11.75
CA LYS A 344 0.19 -17.90 -11.74
C LYS A 344 1.49 -17.34 -11.21
N GLY A 345 2.27 -18.21 -10.59
CA GLY A 345 3.62 -17.87 -10.17
C GLY A 345 3.73 -17.37 -8.74
N ALA A 346 4.94 -16.95 -8.39
CA ALA A 346 5.24 -16.49 -7.04
C ALA A 346 4.47 -15.20 -6.66
N GLU A 347 4.09 -14.37 -7.61
CA GLU A 347 3.31 -13.16 -7.35
C GLU A 347 1.86 -13.47 -6.96
N PHE A 348 1.27 -14.52 -7.53
CA PHE A 348 -0.09 -14.96 -7.20
C PHE A 348 -0.15 -15.80 -5.93
N ALA A 349 0.81 -16.69 -5.74
CA ALA A 349 0.83 -17.68 -4.67
C ALA A 349 2.05 -17.51 -3.74
N ASP A 350 2.41 -16.26 -3.44
CA ASP A 350 3.48 -15.94 -2.49
C ASP A 350 3.12 -16.44 -1.08
N PRO A 351 4.02 -17.19 -0.42
CA PRO A 351 3.78 -17.65 0.95
C PRO A 351 3.48 -16.55 1.96
N SER A 352 3.96 -15.33 1.73
CA SER A 352 3.72 -14.18 2.62
C SER A 352 2.27 -13.71 2.63
N TYR A 353 1.49 -13.99 1.57
CA TYR A 353 0.05 -13.67 1.54
C TYR A 353 -0.79 -14.62 2.42
N ASN A 354 -0.22 -15.76 2.77
CA ASN A 354 -0.89 -16.80 3.56
C ASN A 354 -2.29 -17.20 3.06
N PHE A 355 -2.54 -17.07 1.77
CA PHE A 355 -3.80 -17.49 1.18
C PHE A 355 -3.99 -19.00 1.24
N HIS A 356 -5.24 -19.40 1.42
CA HIS A 356 -5.69 -20.77 1.29
C HIS A 356 -6.56 -20.91 0.05
N ILE A 357 -6.69 -22.13 -0.44
CA ILE A 357 -7.46 -22.41 -1.66
C ILE A 357 -8.91 -21.94 -1.54
N ASN A 358 -9.54 -22.08 -0.37
CA ASN A 358 -10.91 -21.62 -0.17
C ASN A 358 -11.08 -20.10 -0.33
N GLU A 359 -10.07 -19.31 0.02
CA GLU A 359 -10.15 -17.86 -0.07
C GLU A 359 -10.16 -17.44 -1.54
N ILE A 360 -9.23 -17.97 -2.32
CA ILE A 360 -9.19 -17.70 -3.77
C ILE A 360 -10.41 -18.30 -4.49
N PHE A 361 -10.83 -19.52 -4.12
CA PHE A 361 -12.03 -20.13 -4.71
C PHE A 361 -13.28 -19.28 -4.46
N ASN A 362 -13.50 -18.85 -3.22
CA ASN A 362 -14.63 -17.99 -2.88
C ASN A 362 -14.57 -16.63 -3.58
N PHE A 363 -13.37 -16.09 -3.77
CA PHE A 363 -13.19 -14.85 -4.53
C PHE A 363 -13.60 -15.06 -6.00
N VAL A 364 -13.12 -16.14 -6.64
CA VAL A 364 -13.48 -16.48 -8.02
C VAL A 364 -14.99 -16.69 -8.14
N ALA A 365 -15.56 -17.55 -7.30
CA ALA A 365 -16.97 -17.93 -7.40
C ALA A 365 -17.96 -16.78 -7.13
N LYS A 366 -17.58 -15.79 -6.29
CA LYS A 366 -18.49 -14.73 -5.88
C LYS A 366 -18.26 -13.41 -6.61
N LEU A 367 -17.02 -13.13 -7.03
CA LEU A 367 -16.62 -11.83 -7.53
C LEU A 367 -16.10 -11.85 -8.98
N MET A 368 -15.92 -13.03 -9.57
CA MET A 368 -15.48 -13.16 -10.95
C MET A 368 -16.57 -13.83 -11.84
N PRO A 369 -16.58 -13.53 -13.15
CA PRO A 369 -15.84 -12.45 -13.82
C PRO A 369 -16.26 -11.07 -13.34
N ALA A 370 -15.33 -10.12 -13.26
CA ALA A 370 -15.61 -8.78 -12.69
C ALA A 370 -16.73 -8.01 -13.39
N ALA A 371 -16.93 -8.22 -14.70
CA ALA A 371 -18.03 -7.61 -15.46
C ALA A 371 -19.42 -8.22 -15.13
N THR A 372 -19.46 -9.44 -14.61
CA THR A 372 -20.69 -10.17 -14.25
C THR A 372 -20.44 -11.06 -13.04
N PRO A 373 -20.25 -10.51 -11.84
CA PRO A 373 -19.89 -11.25 -10.64
C PRO A 373 -20.88 -12.36 -10.32
N GLY A 374 -20.35 -13.55 -9.97
CA GLY A 374 -21.17 -14.71 -9.60
C GLY A 374 -22.03 -15.29 -10.72
N SER A 375 -21.75 -14.95 -12.00
CA SER A 375 -22.52 -15.47 -13.15
C SER A 375 -22.10 -16.87 -13.60
N LEU A 376 -21.00 -17.39 -13.09
CA LEU A 376 -20.53 -18.72 -13.41
C LEU A 376 -21.36 -19.79 -12.67
N THR A 377 -21.47 -20.97 -13.27
CA THR A 377 -22.06 -22.10 -12.56
C THR A 377 -21.07 -22.68 -11.56
N ARG A 378 -21.56 -23.42 -10.57
CA ARG A 378 -20.68 -24.07 -9.57
C ARG A 378 -19.68 -25.02 -10.21
N GLU A 379 -20.05 -25.66 -11.32
CA GLU A 379 -19.17 -26.54 -12.10
C GLU A 379 -18.06 -25.73 -12.78
N GLN A 380 -18.39 -24.55 -13.34
CA GLN A 380 -17.42 -23.66 -13.98
C GLN A 380 -16.42 -23.12 -12.95
N ASP A 381 -16.87 -22.71 -11.77
CA ASP A 381 -16.00 -22.28 -10.68
C ASP A 381 -14.98 -23.36 -10.30
N VAL A 382 -15.46 -24.59 -10.14
CA VAL A 382 -14.62 -25.74 -9.76
C VAL A 382 -13.57 -26.06 -10.83
N VAL A 383 -13.97 -26.11 -12.12
CA VAL A 383 -13.01 -26.44 -13.18
C VAL A 383 -12.00 -25.32 -13.42
N ILE A 384 -12.42 -24.04 -13.28
CA ILE A 384 -11.49 -22.90 -13.30
C ILE A 384 -10.48 -23.03 -12.17
N MET A 385 -10.94 -23.33 -10.95
CA MET A 385 -10.02 -23.53 -9.81
C MET A 385 -9.05 -24.70 -10.05
N ALA A 386 -9.52 -25.80 -10.63
CA ALA A 386 -8.67 -26.92 -11.00
C ALA A 386 -7.58 -26.52 -12.01
N TYR A 387 -7.91 -25.68 -12.99
CA TYR A 387 -6.95 -25.14 -13.94
C TYR A 387 -5.94 -24.21 -13.26
N LEU A 388 -6.37 -23.31 -12.38
CA LEU A 388 -5.47 -22.44 -11.61
C LEU A 388 -4.50 -23.26 -10.75
N LEU A 389 -4.97 -24.29 -10.07
CA LEU A 389 -4.12 -25.22 -9.32
C LEU A 389 -3.09 -25.90 -10.20
N GLN A 390 -3.49 -26.39 -11.38
CA GLN A 390 -2.57 -27.00 -12.35
C GLN A 390 -1.47 -26.02 -12.76
N GLN A 391 -1.84 -24.80 -13.12
CA GLN A 391 -0.90 -23.78 -13.57
C GLN A 391 0.06 -23.34 -12.47
N ASN A 392 -0.32 -23.52 -11.20
CA ASN A 392 0.52 -23.28 -10.04
C ASN A 392 1.25 -24.53 -9.51
N GLY A 393 1.27 -25.60 -10.28
CA GLY A 393 2.13 -26.77 -10.05
C GLY A 393 1.57 -27.81 -9.09
N TYR A 394 0.27 -27.78 -8.79
CA TYR A 394 -0.39 -28.87 -8.05
C TYR A 394 -0.56 -30.09 -8.97
N PRO A 395 -0.31 -31.31 -8.47
CA PRO A 395 -0.49 -32.50 -9.26
C PRO A 395 -1.96 -32.88 -9.44
N THR A 396 -2.26 -33.54 -10.53
CA THR A 396 -3.55 -34.16 -10.75
C THR A 396 -3.74 -35.37 -9.85
N GLY A 397 -4.99 -35.60 -9.44
CA GLY A 397 -5.42 -36.77 -8.68
C GLY A 397 -6.43 -37.64 -9.46
N THR A 398 -6.93 -38.65 -8.78
CA THR A 398 -7.97 -39.55 -9.30
C THR A 398 -9.36 -39.14 -8.83
N GLN A 399 -9.46 -38.26 -7.84
CA GLN A 399 -10.72 -37.76 -7.34
C GLN A 399 -10.97 -36.34 -7.86
N ALA A 400 -12.20 -36.10 -8.30
CA ALA A 400 -12.63 -34.79 -8.73
C ALA A 400 -12.76 -33.82 -7.52
N LEU A 401 -12.32 -32.61 -7.71
CA LEU A 401 -12.58 -31.51 -6.77
C LEU A 401 -14.09 -31.20 -6.79
N SER A 402 -14.71 -31.13 -5.62
CA SER A 402 -16.09 -30.64 -5.52
C SER A 402 -16.13 -29.17 -5.10
N TYR A 403 -17.27 -28.52 -5.33
CA TYR A 403 -17.49 -27.13 -4.91
C TYR A 403 -17.29 -26.97 -3.39
N GLU A 404 -17.91 -27.88 -2.60
CA GLU A 404 -17.83 -27.85 -1.14
C GLU A 404 -16.42 -28.11 -0.62
N GLN A 405 -15.64 -28.93 -1.32
CA GLN A 405 -14.23 -29.15 -0.97
C GLN A 405 -13.40 -27.91 -1.24
N ALA A 406 -13.60 -27.27 -2.39
CA ALA A 406 -12.89 -26.03 -2.74
C ALA A 406 -13.26 -24.88 -1.79
N GLU A 407 -14.56 -24.68 -1.56
CA GLU A 407 -15.11 -23.64 -0.68
C GLU A 407 -14.61 -23.71 0.76
N LYS A 408 -14.28 -24.91 1.26
CA LYS A 408 -13.83 -25.15 2.64
C LYS A 408 -12.36 -25.52 2.75
N SER A 409 -11.62 -25.56 1.65
CA SER A 409 -10.24 -26.03 1.63
C SER A 409 -9.29 -25.13 2.45
N ARG A 410 -8.67 -25.69 3.47
CA ARG A 410 -7.62 -25.03 4.25
C ARG A 410 -6.20 -25.35 3.76
N VAL A 411 -6.09 -25.88 2.54
CA VAL A 411 -4.79 -26.11 1.91
C VAL A 411 -4.21 -24.74 1.55
N PRO A 412 -3.00 -24.41 2.02
CA PRO A 412 -2.33 -23.17 1.64
C PRO A 412 -2.11 -23.10 0.13
N LEU A 413 -2.45 -21.94 -0.46
CA LEU A 413 -2.12 -21.67 -1.84
C LEU A 413 -0.60 -21.41 -1.96
N ARG A 414 0.07 -22.17 -2.83
CA ARG A 414 1.51 -22.07 -3.07
C ARG A 414 1.82 -22.25 -4.55
N TYR A 415 2.92 -21.67 -5.00
CA TYR A 415 3.46 -21.95 -6.31
C TYR A 415 4.48 -23.09 -6.22
N TYR A 416 4.18 -24.19 -6.91
CA TYR A 416 5.04 -25.38 -7.01
C TYR A 416 5.63 -25.56 -8.41
N GLY A 417 5.36 -24.62 -9.34
CA GLY A 417 5.96 -24.62 -10.67
C GLY A 417 7.46 -24.35 -10.63
N LYS A 418 8.14 -24.79 -11.69
CA LYS A 418 9.59 -24.56 -11.88
C LYS A 418 9.83 -23.23 -12.58
#